data_adfeb5be9d909d912ffbff3fc5e43ec2
#
_entry.id   adfeb5be9d909d912ffbff3fc5e43ec2
#
_cell.length_a   1.000
_cell.length_b   1.000
_cell.length_c   1.000
_cell.angle_alpha   90.00
_cell.angle_beta   90.00
_cell.angle_gamma   90.00
#
_symmetry.space_group_name_H-M   'P 1'
#
loop_
_entity.id
_entity.type
_entity.pdbx_description
1 polymer ?
#
loop_
_entity_poly.entity_id
_entity_poly.type
_entity_poly.pdbx_seq_one_letter_code
_entity_poly.pdbx_strand_id
1 'polypeptide(L)'
;MGLIDFILPLIFAIVGGNKWFCNHMCGRGQLFWVVGRNLKCSRGKQAPRWISSKWFRYGFLLFFMTMFGTMVFNTYLVFAGTGTLKKAIKIFWTFGVPWKWAYKGSFFPDWVAQFAFGFYSLMLTSTLLGFIVMFLYKERTWCTFCPMGTMTQGICKWKNAGKMEEKEYE
;
A
#
# COMPACT_ATOMS: atom_id res chain seq x y z
N MET A 1 5.85 0.13 -12.83
CA MET A 1 6.57 -0.14 -11.55
C MET A 1 5.61 -0.38 -10.39
N GLY A 2 4.66 0.52 -10.08
CA GLY A 2 3.81 0.37 -8.90
C GLY A 2 2.92 -0.88 -8.84
N LEU A 3 2.42 -1.37 -9.97
CA LEU A 3 1.61 -2.60 -10.03
C LEU A 3 2.44 -3.85 -9.71
N ILE A 4 3.70 -3.85 -10.10
CA ILE A 4 4.66 -4.92 -9.78
C ILE A 4 4.89 -4.96 -8.27
N ASP A 5 5.10 -3.80 -7.62
CA ASP A 5 5.28 -3.70 -6.16
C ASP A 5 4.02 -4.11 -5.37
N PHE A 6 2.86 -4.13 -6.02
CA PHE A 6 1.61 -4.61 -5.40
C PHE A 6 1.44 -6.12 -5.56
N ILE A 7 1.71 -6.67 -6.73
CA ILE A 7 1.48 -8.08 -7.06
C ILE A 7 2.60 -8.97 -6.49
N LEU A 8 3.85 -8.51 -6.56
CA LEU A 8 5.02 -9.30 -6.15
C LEU A 8 4.95 -9.80 -4.68
N PRO A 9 4.60 -8.97 -3.70
CA PRO A 9 4.44 -9.44 -2.30
C PRO A 9 3.38 -10.52 -2.13
N LEU A 10 2.29 -10.44 -2.91
CA LEU A 10 1.21 -11.44 -2.87
C LEU A 10 1.68 -12.77 -3.42
N ILE A 11 2.40 -12.76 -4.55
CA ILE A 11 2.97 -13.97 -5.14
C ILE A 11 3.96 -14.62 -4.17
N PHE A 12 4.88 -13.84 -3.58
CA PHE A 12 5.85 -14.37 -2.62
C PHE A 12 5.19 -14.88 -1.33
N ALA A 13 4.08 -14.28 -0.89
CA ALA A 13 3.32 -14.79 0.25
C ALA A 13 2.64 -16.12 -0.06
N ILE A 14 2.10 -16.28 -1.28
CA ILE A 14 1.44 -17.51 -1.73
C ILE A 14 2.47 -18.64 -1.94
N VAL A 15 3.57 -18.35 -2.62
CA VAL A 15 4.60 -19.36 -2.94
C VAL A 15 5.44 -19.72 -1.72
N GLY A 16 5.99 -18.71 -1.04
CA GLY A 16 6.95 -18.88 0.05
C GLY A 16 6.33 -19.08 1.44
N GLY A 17 5.06 -18.74 1.65
CA GLY A 17 4.41 -18.80 2.96
C GLY A 17 5.04 -17.89 4.03
N ASN A 18 5.96 -17.01 3.63
CA ASN A 18 6.76 -16.16 4.51
C ASN A 18 6.69 -14.68 4.09
N LYS A 19 6.92 -13.78 5.05
CA LYS A 19 7.02 -12.33 4.82
C LYS A 19 8.38 -11.88 4.27
N TRP A 20 9.09 -12.76 3.57
CA TRP A 20 10.45 -12.49 3.09
C TRP A 20 10.53 -11.22 2.25
N PHE A 21 9.59 -11.04 1.31
CA PHE A 21 9.54 -9.86 0.46
C PHE A 21 9.41 -8.55 1.26
N CYS A 22 8.48 -8.51 2.23
CA CYS A 22 8.28 -7.32 3.06
C CYS A 22 9.51 -6.95 3.90
N ASN A 23 10.31 -7.95 4.28
CA ASN A 23 11.49 -7.73 5.11
C ASN A 23 12.73 -7.33 4.31
N HIS A 24 12.90 -7.83 3.07
CA HIS A 24 14.14 -7.71 2.31
C HIS A 24 14.01 -6.86 1.03
N MET A 25 12.86 -6.93 0.33
CA MET A 25 12.70 -6.30 -0.97
C MET A 25 11.73 -5.11 -1.01
N CYS A 26 10.94 -4.89 0.06
CA CYS A 26 9.98 -3.79 0.07
C CYS A 26 10.69 -2.43 0.06
N GLY A 27 10.67 -1.73 -1.08
CA GLY A 27 11.34 -0.43 -1.25
C GLY A 27 10.92 0.62 -0.22
N ARG A 28 9.63 0.66 0.14
CA ARG A 28 9.15 1.57 1.20
C ARG A 28 9.66 1.21 2.59
N GLY A 29 9.68 -0.08 2.92
CA GLY A 29 10.23 -0.55 4.19
C GLY A 29 11.72 -0.21 4.34
N GLN A 30 12.48 -0.36 3.26
CA GLN A 30 13.89 0.01 3.20
C GLN A 30 14.09 1.52 3.26
N LEU A 31 13.27 2.30 2.53
CA LEU A 31 13.30 3.76 2.57
C LEU A 31 13.10 4.29 4.00
N PHE A 32 12.06 3.81 4.69
CA PHE A 32 11.79 4.22 6.08
C PHE A 32 12.90 3.80 7.04
N TRP A 33 13.51 2.64 6.81
CA TRP A 33 14.63 2.19 7.61
C TRP A 33 15.87 3.07 7.40
N VAL A 34 16.22 3.38 6.14
CA VAL A 34 17.36 4.23 5.80
C VAL A 34 17.17 5.65 6.33
N VAL A 35 16.02 6.26 6.06
CA VAL A 35 15.74 7.64 6.50
C VAL A 35 15.62 7.71 8.02
N GLY A 36 14.93 6.78 8.65
CA GLY A 36 14.72 6.77 10.09
C GLY A 36 16.01 6.52 10.88
N ARG A 37 16.85 5.58 10.42
CA ARG A 37 18.06 5.16 11.12
C ARG A 37 19.29 5.98 10.74
N ASN A 38 19.59 6.15 9.44
CA ASN A 38 20.78 6.84 8.98
C ASN A 38 20.67 8.34 9.16
N LEU A 39 19.53 8.95 8.88
CA LEU A 39 19.30 10.38 9.07
C LEU A 39 18.83 10.73 10.49
N LYS A 40 18.67 9.72 11.38
CA LYS A 40 18.19 9.90 12.76
C LYS A 40 16.89 10.71 12.87
N CYS A 41 16.06 10.68 11.84
CA CYS A 41 14.81 11.43 11.78
C CYS A 41 13.67 10.78 12.62
N SER A 42 13.86 9.55 13.08
CA SER A 42 12.89 8.84 13.91
C SER A 42 13.05 9.23 15.39
N ARG A 43 11.94 9.51 16.06
CA ARG A 43 11.90 9.78 17.51
C ARG A 43 12.23 8.57 18.40
N GLY A 44 12.28 7.36 17.81
CA GLY A 44 12.60 6.12 18.52
C GLY A 44 11.54 5.66 19.53
N LYS A 45 10.43 6.40 19.71
CA LYS A 45 9.36 6.01 20.61
C LYS A 45 8.61 4.78 20.08
N GLN A 46 8.31 3.84 20.97
CA GLN A 46 7.47 2.69 20.61
C GLN A 46 6.06 3.15 20.27
N ALA A 47 5.47 2.56 19.22
CA ALA A 47 4.09 2.84 18.87
C ALA A 47 3.12 2.42 20.00
N PRO A 48 2.08 3.20 20.27
CA PRO A 48 1.09 2.82 21.25
C PRO A 48 0.38 1.52 20.86
N ARG A 49 0.01 0.72 21.84
CA ARG A 49 -0.57 -0.63 21.63
C ARG A 49 -1.82 -0.62 20.73
N TRP A 50 -2.59 0.46 20.72
CA TRP A 50 -3.79 0.57 19.89
C TRP A 50 -3.50 0.60 18.39
N ILE A 51 -2.36 1.20 17.94
CA ILE A 51 -1.91 1.17 16.54
C ILE A 51 -1.55 -0.25 16.09
N SER A 52 -1.01 -1.07 17.00
CA SER A 52 -0.68 -2.48 16.75
C SER A 52 -1.90 -3.40 16.91
N SER A 53 -3.05 -2.87 17.33
CA SER A 53 -4.28 -3.64 17.52
C SER A 53 -4.80 -4.24 16.22
N LYS A 54 -5.42 -5.42 16.31
CA LYS A 54 -6.06 -6.09 15.17
C LYS A 54 -7.16 -5.20 14.55
N TRP A 55 -7.96 -4.53 15.38
CA TRP A 55 -9.03 -3.63 14.93
C TRP A 55 -8.50 -2.48 14.08
N PHE A 56 -7.46 -1.79 14.53
CA PHE A 56 -6.84 -0.71 13.77
C PHE A 56 -6.27 -1.20 12.43
N ARG A 57 -5.59 -2.35 12.43
CA ARG A 57 -5.01 -2.96 11.22
C ARG A 57 -6.06 -3.31 10.17
N TYR A 58 -7.15 -3.95 10.59
CA TYR A 58 -8.24 -4.31 9.67
C TYR A 58 -9.06 -3.09 9.24
N GLY A 59 -9.31 -2.13 10.14
CA GLY A 59 -9.94 -0.85 9.78
C GLY A 59 -9.14 -0.07 8.76
N PHE A 60 -7.81 -0.01 8.94
CA PHE A 60 -6.91 0.64 7.99
C PHE A 60 -6.84 -0.10 6.65
N LEU A 61 -6.85 -1.44 6.68
CA LEU A 61 -6.94 -2.25 5.47
C LEU A 61 -8.25 -1.98 4.71
N LEU A 62 -9.38 -1.93 5.41
CA LEU A 62 -10.68 -1.63 4.81
C LEU A 62 -10.70 -0.25 4.16
N PHE A 63 -10.21 0.77 4.88
CA PHE A 63 -10.07 2.12 4.34
C PHE A 63 -9.24 2.14 3.04
N PHE A 64 -8.11 1.45 3.03
CA PHE A 64 -7.23 1.39 1.87
C PHE A 64 -7.87 0.63 0.70
N MET A 65 -8.61 -0.46 0.97
CA MET A 65 -9.37 -1.19 -0.05
C MET A 65 -10.51 -0.36 -0.63
N THR A 66 -11.17 0.47 0.17
CA THR A 66 -12.20 1.40 -0.32
C THR A 66 -11.59 2.46 -1.25
N MET A 67 -10.43 3.02 -0.88
CA MET A 67 -9.70 3.94 -1.77
C MET A 67 -9.29 3.28 -3.08
N PHE A 68 -8.79 2.05 -3.02
CA PHE A 68 -8.43 1.27 -4.20
C PHE A 68 -9.64 0.98 -5.09
N GLY A 69 -10.76 0.55 -4.50
CA GLY A 69 -12.02 0.32 -5.22
C GLY A 69 -12.54 1.58 -5.91
N THR A 70 -12.48 2.73 -5.25
CA THR A 70 -12.86 4.02 -5.86
C THR A 70 -11.94 4.39 -7.03
N MET A 71 -10.65 4.11 -6.91
CA MET A 71 -9.69 4.32 -8.00
C MET A 71 -10.06 3.45 -9.22
N VAL A 72 -10.32 2.17 -9.01
CA VAL A 72 -10.72 1.24 -10.09
C VAL A 72 -12.04 1.69 -10.72
N PHE A 73 -13.02 2.09 -9.91
CA PHE A 73 -14.30 2.61 -10.38
C PHE A 73 -14.14 3.88 -11.24
N ASN A 74 -13.32 4.83 -10.81
CA ASN A 74 -13.02 6.02 -11.60
C ASN A 74 -12.32 5.69 -12.93
N THR A 75 -11.42 4.70 -12.93
CA THR A 75 -10.78 4.21 -14.16
C THR A 75 -11.81 3.60 -15.10
N TYR A 76 -12.76 2.84 -14.57
CA TYR A 76 -13.86 2.29 -15.36
C TYR A 76 -14.74 3.39 -15.97
N LEU A 77 -15.07 4.45 -15.22
CA LEU A 77 -15.83 5.60 -15.74
C LEU A 77 -15.12 6.32 -16.90
N VAL A 78 -13.79 6.44 -16.82
CA VAL A 78 -13.00 7.02 -17.92
C VAL A 78 -12.97 6.07 -19.13
N PHE A 79 -12.88 4.78 -18.91
CA PHE A 79 -12.98 3.78 -19.97
C PHE A 79 -14.35 3.82 -20.67
N ALA A 80 -15.43 4.01 -19.91
CA ALA A 80 -16.78 4.17 -20.43
C ALA A 80 -17.06 5.54 -21.11
N GLY A 81 -16.06 6.44 -21.16
CA GLY A 81 -16.16 7.75 -21.82
C GLY A 81 -16.92 8.83 -21.05
N THR A 82 -17.36 8.56 -19.83
CA THR A 82 -18.13 9.50 -18.99
C THR A 82 -17.26 10.35 -18.05
N GLY A 83 -15.96 10.07 -17.93
CA GLY A 83 -15.05 10.75 -17.02
C GLY A 83 -13.98 11.58 -17.72
N THR A 84 -13.62 12.74 -17.15
CA THR A 84 -12.51 13.58 -17.64
C THR A 84 -11.27 13.39 -16.78
N LEU A 85 -10.09 13.30 -17.38
CA LEU A 85 -8.76 13.14 -16.76
C LEU A 85 -8.40 14.20 -15.70
N LYS A 86 -9.09 15.33 -15.66
CA LYS A 86 -8.78 16.48 -14.81
C LYS A 86 -8.92 16.25 -13.29
N LYS A 87 -9.52 15.14 -12.84
CA LYS A 87 -9.79 14.86 -11.42
C LYS A 87 -8.98 13.70 -10.85
N ALA A 88 -7.94 13.23 -11.55
CA ALA A 88 -7.28 11.96 -11.27
C ALA A 88 -6.41 11.94 -10.02
N ILE A 89 -5.79 13.06 -9.62
CA ILE A 89 -4.83 13.07 -8.51
C ILE A 89 -5.44 13.80 -7.32
N LYS A 90 -5.94 13.03 -6.35
CA LYS A 90 -6.41 13.54 -5.08
C LYS A 90 -5.71 12.83 -3.93
N ILE A 91 -5.08 13.56 -3.04
CA ILE A 91 -4.56 13.05 -1.77
C ILE A 91 -5.74 13.03 -0.79
N PHE A 92 -6.00 11.89 -0.12
CA PHE A 92 -7.10 11.71 0.85
C PHE A 92 -8.50 12.08 0.31
N TRP A 93 -8.76 11.96 -1.00
CA TRP A 93 -10.02 12.39 -1.65
C TRP A 93 -10.34 13.89 -1.57
N THR A 94 -9.66 14.65 -0.73
CA THR A 94 -10.02 16.03 -0.40
C THR A 94 -9.06 17.06 -0.99
N PHE A 95 -7.78 16.76 -1.02
CA PHE A 95 -6.77 17.72 -1.46
C PHE A 95 -6.33 17.45 -2.89
N GLY A 96 -6.70 18.36 -3.80
CA GLY A 96 -6.11 18.38 -5.15
C GLY A 96 -4.64 18.78 -5.06
N VAL A 97 -3.75 18.02 -5.72
CA VAL A 97 -2.33 18.38 -5.79
C VAL A 97 -2.16 19.61 -6.65
N PRO A 98 -1.35 20.61 -6.24
CA PRO A 98 -1.23 21.91 -6.95
C PRO A 98 -0.62 21.81 -8.34
N TRP A 99 0.10 20.73 -8.65
CA TRP A 99 0.63 20.52 -10.00
C TRP A 99 -0.40 19.85 -10.92
N LYS A 100 -0.72 20.54 -11.97
CA LYS A 100 -1.60 20.05 -13.04
C LYS A 100 -0.80 19.12 -13.95
N TRP A 101 -0.73 17.86 -13.61
CA TRP A 101 -0.20 16.85 -14.51
C TRP A 101 -1.29 16.50 -15.53
N ALA A 102 -1.29 17.22 -16.64
CA ALA A 102 -2.10 16.87 -17.78
C ALA A 102 -1.25 16.01 -18.72
N TYR A 103 -1.55 14.72 -18.80
CA TYR A 103 -1.04 13.87 -19.86
C TYR A 103 -1.66 14.36 -21.18
N LYS A 104 -0.83 14.96 -22.04
CA LYS A 104 -1.20 15.37 -23.40
C LYS A 104 -0.58 14.44 -24.46
N GLY A 105 -0.14 13.24 -24.08
CA GLY A 105 0.52 12.30 -24.96
C GLY A 105 -0.47 11.39 -25.68
N SER A 106 -0.34 11.32 -27.00
CA SER A 106 -1.11 10.44 -27.89
C SER A 106 -0.68 8.94 -27.82
N PHE A 107 0.23 8.56 -26.91
CA PHE A 107 0.89 7.25 -26.92
C PHE A 107 0.13 6.17 -26.16
N PHE A 108 -0.61 6.53 -25.11
CA PHE A 108 -1.40 5.59 -24.31
C PHE A 108 -2.86 6.01 -24.23
N PRO A 109 -3.80 5.08 -24.20
CA PRO A 109 -5.22 5.40 -24.01
C PRO A 109 -5.46 6.04 -22.64
N ASP A 110 -6.40 6.96 -22.57
CA ASP A 110 -6.69 7.79 -21.38
C ASP A 110 -7.00 6.98 -20.11
N TRP A 111 -7.62 5.81 -20.25
CA TRP A 111 -7.92 4.93 -19.11
C TRP A 111 -6.66 4.35 -18.46
N VAL A 112 -5.58 4.09 -19.24
CA VAL A 112 -4.29 3.61 -18.69
C VAL A 112 -3.62 4.75 -17.91
N ALA A 113 -3.66 5.96 -18.44
CA ALA A 113 -3.15 7.14 -17.75
C ALA A 113 -3.92 7.39 -16.44
N GLN A 114 -5.25 7.27 -16.47
CA GLN A 114 -6.10 7.40 -15.29
C GLN A 114 -5.77 6.37 -14.21
N PHE A 115 -5.59 5.11 -14.60
CA PHE A 115 -5.19 4.05 -13.68
C PHE A 115 -3.81 4.34 -13.06
N ALA A 116 -2.83 4.71 -13.88
CA ALA A 116 -1.48 5.02 -13.42
C ALA A 116 -1.45 6.19 -12.43
N PHE A 117 -2.17 7.27 -12.71
CA PHE A 117 -2.26 8.43 -11.82
C PHE A 117 -3.01 8.12 -10.53
N GLY A 118 -4.11 7.36 -10.60
CA GLY A 118 -4.85 6.90 -9.43
C GLY A 118 -3.99 6.03 -8.52
N PHE A 119 -3.24 5.10 -9.09
CA PHE A 119 -2.32 4.23 -8.37
C PHE A 119 -1.17 5.03 -7.74
N TYR A 120 -0.63 6.02 -8.46
CA TYR A 120 0.39 6.93 -7.94
C TYR A 120 -0.13 7.74 -6.74
N SER A 121 -1.35 8.26 -6.83
CA SER A 121 -2.00 9.01 -5.74
C SER A 121 -2.13 8.15 -4.46
N LEU A 122 -2.57 6.90 -4.62
CA LEU A 122 -2.69 5.94 -3.52
C LEU A 122 -1.33 5.62 -2.89
N MET A 123 -0.30 5.42 -3.72
CA MET A 123 1.07 5.16 -3.26
C MET A 123 1.67 6.38 -2.55
N LEU A 124 1.45 7.59 -3.07
CA LEU A 124 1.91 8.84 -2.47
C LEU A 124 1.27 9.05 -1.09
N THR A 125 -0.06 8.89 -0.98
CA THR A 125 -0.79 9.00 0.29
C THR A 125 -0.24 8.03 1.33
N SER A 126 -0.03 6.77 0.97
CA SER A 126 0.50 5.76 1.89
C SER A 126 1.96 6.04 2.30
N THR A 127 2.76 6.62 1.41
CA THR A 127 4.15 6.99 1.70
C THR A 127 4.21 8.20 2.63
N LEU A 128 3.39 9.22 2.41
CA LEU A 128 3.28 10.39 3.29
C LEU A 128 2.84 10.00 4.70
N LEU A 129 1.80 9.15 4.83
CA LEU A 129 1.39 8.60 6.11
C LEU A 129 2.51 7.81 6.79
N GLY A 130 3.25 7.01 6.02
CA GLY A 130 4.39 6.26 6.51
C GLY A 130 5.49 7.17 7.05
N PHE A 131 5.80 8.28 6.38
CA PHE A 131 6.75 9.28 6.87
C PHE A 131 6.27 9.93 8.18
N ILE A 132 5.01 10.35 8.26
CA ILE A 132 4.46 10.93 9.49
C ILE A 132 4.61 9.95 10.65
N VAL A 133 4.24 8.69 10.45
CA VAL A 133 4.33 7.66 11.49
C VAL A 133 5.80 7.36 11.85
N MET A 134 6.71 7.37 10.88
CA MET A 134 8.14 7.19 11.11
C MET A 134 8.72 8.34 11.94
N PHE A 135 8.37 9.60 11.66
CA PHE A 135 8.81 10.76 12.45
C PHE A 135 8.30 10.72 13.89
N LEU A 136 7.07 10.25 14.09
CA LEU A 136 6.46 10.22 15.43
C LEU A 136 6.93 9.02 16.27
N TYR A 137 7.22 7.89 15.62
CA TYR A 137 7.52 6.61 16.26
C TYR A 137 8.80 5.98 15.70
N LYS A 138 8.94 4.65 15.82
CA LYS A 138 10.07 3.87 15.27
C LYS A 138 10.00 3.73 13.75
N GLU A 139 11.15 3.52 13.12
CA GLU A 139 11.33 3.45 11.66
C GLU A 139 10.39 2.47 10.96
N ARG A 140 10.13 1.30 11.57
CA ARG A 140 9.29 0.23 11.00
C ARG A 140 7.86 0.18 11.54
N THR A 141 7.42 1.20 12.27
CA THR A 141 6.05 1.22 12.82
C THR A 141 4.99 1.14 11.72
N TRP A 142 5.21 1.78 10.57
CA TRP A 142 4.34 1.65 9.41
C TRP A 142 4.11 0.19 9.00
N CYS A 143 5.14 -0.65 9.02
CA CYS A 143 5.06 -2.04 8.60
C CYS A 143 4.13 -2.89 9.48
N THR A 144 3.79 -2.45 10.69
CA THR A 144 2.91 -3.21 11.59
C THR A 144 1.44 -3.16 11.17
N PHE A 145 1.00 -2.09 10.51
CA PHE A 145 -0.39 -1.92 10.05
C PHE A 145 -0.52 -1.67 8.54
N CYS A 146 0.59 -1.73 7.79
CA CYS A 146 0.58 -1.62 6.34
C CYS A 146 -0.43 -2.59 5.71
N PRO A 147 -1.30 -2.13 4.78
CA PRO A 147 -2.31 -2.98 4.14
C PRO A 147 -1.70 -4.23 3.50
N MET A 148 -0.60 -4.05 2.74
CA MET A 148 0.12 -5.16 2.11
C MET A 148 0.68 -6.15 3.13
N GLY A 149 1.27 -5.65 4.23
CA GLY A 149 1.76 -6.48 5.32
C GLY A 149 0.65 -7.25 6.03
N THR A 150 -0.55 -6.67 6.12
CA THR A 150 -1.72 -7.32 6.72
C THR A 150 -2.28 -8.40 5.79
N MET A 151 -2.39 -8.14 4.48
CA MET A 151 -2.83 -9.12 3.48
C MET A 151 -1.88 -10.31 3.39
N THR A 152 -0.57 -10.06 3.26
CA THR A 152 0.44 -11.14 3.21
C THR A 152 0.47 -11.95 4.49
N GLN A 153 0.23 -11.33 5.66
CA GLN A 153 0.12 -12.06 6.92
C GLN A 153 -1.12 -12.95 6.98
N GLY A 154 -2.24 -12.48 6.44
CA GLY A 154 -3.47 -13.28 6.31
C GLY A 154 -3.25 -14.53 5.47
N ILE A 155 -2.64 -14.36 4.29
CA ILE A 155 -2.33 -15.46 3.36
C ILE A 155 -1.36 -16.47 4.01
N CYS A 156 -0.29 -15.97 4.67
CA CYS A 156 0.66 -16.86 5.35
C CYS A 156 0.01 -17.66 6.49
N LYS A 157 -0.90 -17.05 7.26
CA LYS A 157 -1.63 -17.75 8.32
C LYS A 157 -2.55 -18.81 7.75
N TRP A 158 -3.29 -18.51 6.70
CA TRP A 158 -4.19 -19.45 6.05
C TRP A 158 -3.43 -20.67 5.50
N LYS A 159 -2.32 -20.43 4.79
CA LYS A 159 -1.47 -21.50 4.28
C LYS A 159 -0.84 -22.37 5.36
N ASN A 160 -0.39 -21.77 6.48
CA ASN A 160 0.21 -22.51 7.58
C ASN A 160 -0.85 -23.26 8.40
N ALA A 161 -2.08 -22.77 8.49
CA ALA A 161 -3.19 -23.50 9.09
C ALA A 161 -3.51 -24.78 8.29
N GLY A 162 -3.62 -24.68 6.96
CA GLY A 162 -3.81 -25.85 6.10
C GLY A 162 -2.69 -26.89 6.20
N LYS A 163 -1.43 -26.45 6.38
CA LYS A 163 -0.31 -27.39 6.59
C LYS A 163 -0.32 -28.08 7.96
N MET A 164 -0.91 -27.47 8.98
CA MET A 164 -1.07 -28.11 10.28
C MET A 164 -2.19 -29.14 10.27
N GLU A 165 -3.27 -28.86 9.54
CA GLU A 165 -4.38 -29.78 9.32
C GLU A 165 -3.92 -31.02 8.55
N GLU A 166 -3.11 -30.86 7.50
CA GLU A 166 -2.56 -31.97 6.71
C GLU A 166 -1.63 -32.89 7.52
N LYS A 167 -0.90 -32.35 8.52
CA LYS A 167 -0.04 -33.13 9.42
C LYS A 167 -0.80 -33.87 10.52
N GLU A 168 -2.04 -33.51 10.79
CA GLU A 168 -2.88 -34.18 11.79
C GLU A 168 -3.60 -35.40 11.19
N TYR A 169 -3.65 -35.53 9.86
CA TYR A 169 -4.23 -36.67 9.14
C TYR A 169 -3.19 -37.71 8.64
N GLU A 170 -1.88 -37.47 8.82
CA GLU A 170 -0.81 -38.47 8.62
C GLU A 170 -0.44 -39.20 9.92
#